data_15fc61b054de52748363422fb076df58
#
_entry.id   15fc61b054de52748363422fb076df58
#
_cell.length_a   1.000
_cell.length_b   1.000
_cell.length_c   1.000
_cell.angle_alpha   90.00
_cell.angle_beta   90.00
_cell.angle_gamma   90.00
#
_symmetry.space_group_name_H-M   'P 1'
#
loop_
_entity.id
_entity.type
_entity.pdbx_description
1 polymer ?
#
loop_
_entity_poly.entity_id
_entity_poly.type
_entity_poly.pdbx_seq_one_letter_code
_entity_poly.pdbx_strand_id
1 'polypeptide(L)'
;NNTILLSTSSGTGLMEGSIRSCTSKKAAVFSCGSFGDRWYKMAVANNVPADIFKVELGEATTPEMVDKVLSTGEYDLITVTHNETSTGIRNPIEEIGEVVKKYEDVIYCVDTVSSAGGIKVEVDKIGIDICITSVQKALGLPPGMSICTFSQKAIDRAKQVPFRGVYLDLLAMYEYLIKKNYQYPSTPSLSHMFALDFQLDNILDEGLDNRFRSEERRVG
;
A
#
# COMPACT_ATOMS: atom_id res chain seq x y z
N ASN A 1 13.49 8.26 4.21
CA ASN A 1 13.44 7.38 3.03
C ASN A 1 12.91 6.02 3.46
N ASN A 2 11.88 5.54 2.75
CA ASN A 2 11.28 4.23 3.00
C ASN A 2 12.11 3.11 2.36
N THR A 3 12.15 1.94 3.00
CA THR A 3 12.71 0.72 2.38
C THR A 3 11.73 0.18 1.34
N ILE A 4 12.22 -0.32 0.21
CA ILE A 4 11.42 -0.99 -0.81
C ILE A 4 11.50 -2.50 -0.59
N LEU A 5 10.35 -3.15 -0.48
CA LEU A 5 10.23 -4.60 -0.39
C LEU A 5 9.59 -5.16 -1.67
N LEU A 6 10.17 -6.24 -2.18
CA LEU A 6 9.65 -7.00 -3.32
C LEU A 6 9.07 -8.33 -2.83
N SER A 7 7.91 -8.71 -3.33
CA SER A 7 7.24 -9.96 -2.98
C SER A 7 6.83 -10.73 -4.23
N THR A 8 7.13 -12.03 -4.26
CA THR A 8 6.60 -12.95 -5.28
C THR A 8 5.14 -13.27 -4.95
N SER A 9 4.29 -12.26 -5.07
CA SER A 9 2.87 -12.32 -4.77
C SER A 9 2.09 -11.29 -5.59
N SER A 10 0.77 -11.25 -5.45
CA SER A 10 -0.05 -10.15 -5.95
C SER A 10 -0.06 -8.98 -4.96
N GLY A 11 -0.54 -7.79 -5.39
CA GLY A 11 -0.80 -6.67 -4.47
C GLY A 11 -1.68 -7.07 -3.29
N THR A 12 -2.66 -7.96 -3.49
CA THR A 12 -3.49 -8.53 -2.43
C THR A 12 -2.66 -9.22 -1.33
N GLY A 13 -1.58 -9.92 -1.70
CA GLY A 13 -0.67 -10.50 -0.72
C GLY A 13 0.01 -9.46 0.17
N LEU A 14 0.52 -8.37 -0.43
CA LEU A 14 1.12 -7.29 0.37
C LEU A 14 0.07 -6.52 1.19
N MET A 15 -1.18 -6.37 0.72
CA MET A 15 -2.28 -5.84 1.54
C MET A 15 -2.48 -6.69 2.80
N GLU A 16 -2.57 -8.02 2.64
CA GLU A 16 -2.69 -8.96 3.77
C GLU A 16 -1.47 -8.88 4.69
N GLY A 17 -0.27 -8.91 4.13
CA GLY A 17 0.99 -8.77 4.88
C GLY A 17 1.05 -7.48 5.69
N SER A 18 0.61 -6.36 5.11
CA SER A 18 0.62 -5.05 5.76
C SER A 18 -0.31 -4.99 6.97
N ILE A 19 -1.57 -5.41 6.79
CA ILE A 19 -2.55 -5.36 7.88
C ILE A 19 -2.18 -6.29 9.04
N ARG A 20 -1.61 -7.45 8.73
CA ARG A 20 -1.12 -8.40 9.73
C ARG A 20 0.14 -7.93 10.42
N SER A 21 1.07 -7.31 9.69
CA SER A 21 2.37 -6.91 10.24
C SER A 21 2.30 -5.63 11.07
N CYS A 22 1.34 -4.74 10.81
CA CYS A 22 1.37 -3.39 11.35
C CYS A 22 0.14 -2.98 12.17
N THR A 23 -0.84 -3.87 12.38
CA THR A 23 -1.97 -3.63 13.28
C THR A 23 -1.66 -4.21 14.66
N SER A 24 -1.52 -3.35 15.66
CA SER A 24 -1.30 -3.75 17.06
C SER A 24 -2.56 -3.62 17.91
N LYS A 25 -3.39 -2.61 17.64
CA LYS A 25 -4.67 -2.38 18.31
C LYS A 25 -5.83 -2.73 17.40
N LYS A 26 -6.10 -1.88 16.43
CA LYS A 26 -7.25 -2.00 15.53
C LYS A 26 -7.01 -1.22 14.24
N ALA A 27 -7.37 -1.79 13.11
CA ALA A 27 -7.31 -1.12 11.82
C ALA A 27 -8.61 -0.38 11.49
N ALA A 28 -8.50 0.84 10.97
CA ALA A 28 -9.61 1.56 10.34
C ALA A 28 -9.50 1.38 8.81
N VAL A 29 -10.46 0.69 8.22
CA VAL A 29 -10.51 0.44 6.78
C VAL A 29 -11.48 1.41 6.13
N PHE A 30 -10.97 2.33 5.29
CA PHE A 30 -11.80 3.24 4.52
C PHE A 30 -12.08 2.63 3.13
N SER A 31 -13.37 2.55 2.78
CA SER A 31 -13.80 1.85 1.58
C SER A 31 -14.82 2.66 0.77
N CYS A 32 -14.51 2.80 -0.52
CA CYS A 32 -15.44 3.33 -1.54
C CYS A 32 -15.69 2.31 -2.67
N GLY A 33 -15.45 1.00 -2.41
CA GLY A 33 -15.69 -0.06 -3.37
C GLY A 33 -15.04 -1.40 -3.01
N SER A 34 -14.92 -2.27 -4.01
CA SER A 34 -14.54 -3.68 -3.81
C SER A 34 -13.11 -3.88 -3.29
N PHE A 35 -12.17 -3.00 -3.66
CA PHE A 35 -10.79 -3.11 -3.19
C PHE A 35 -10.62 -2.56 -1.77
N GLY A 36 -11.36 -1.52 -1.41
CA GLY A 36 -11.49 -1.08 -0.02
C GLY A 36 -12.12 -2.18 0.86
N ASP A 37 -13.22 -2.80 0.42
CA ASP A 37 -13.86 -3.91 1.14
C ASP A 37 -12.93 -5.12 1.32
N ARG A 38 -11.99 -5.32 0.39
CA ARG A 38 -11.01 -6.42 0.45
C ARG A 38 -10.08 -6.30 1.65
N TRP A 39 -9.63 -5.10 2.00
CA TRP A 39 -8.82 -4.85 3.20
C TRP A 39 -9.53 -5.36 4.46
N TYR A 40 -10.82 -5.02 4.62
CA TYR A 40 -11.60 -5.46 5.76
C TYR A 40 -11.77 -6.98 5.79
N LYS A 41 -12.07 -7.60 4.64
CA LYS A 41 -12.19 -9.06 4.54
C LYS A 41 -10.89 -9.76 4.94
N MET A 42 -9.74 -9.22 4.54
CA MET A 42 -8.44 -9.78 4.93
C MET A 42 -8.17 -9.62 6.43
N ALA A 43 -8.50 -8.47 7.02
CA ALA A 43 -8.38 -8.28 8.47
C ALA A 43 -9.20 -9.33 9.24
N VAL A 44 -10.48 -9.47 8.90
CA VAL A 44 -11.38 -10.44 9.54
C VAL A 44 -10.88 -11.87 9.36
N ALA A 45 -10.50 -12.25 8.14
CA ALA A 45 -10.01 -13.60 7.84
C ALA A 45 -8.72 -13.97 8.59
N ASN A 46 -7.93 -12.98 8.99
CA ASN A 46 -6.68 -13.15 9.74
C ASN A 46 -6.83 -12.84 11.24
N ASN A 47 -8.04 -12.68 11.75
CA ASN A 47 -8.34 -12.31 13.13
C ASN A 47 -7.63 -11.00 13.57
N VAL A 48 -7.43 -10.06 12.65
CA VAL A 48 -6.91 -8.73 12.95
C VAL A 48 -8.12 -7.84 13.29
N PRO A 49 -8.14 -7.19 14.47
CA PRO A 49 -9.24 -6.28 14.81
C PRO A 49 -9.33 -5.14 13.81
N ALA A 50 -10.54 -4.92 13.25
CA ALA A 50 -10.74 -3.88 12.26
C ALA A 50 -12.19 -3.41 12.24
N ASP A 51 -12.40 -2.13 11.88
CA ASP A 51 -13.69 -1.59 11.48
C ASP A 51 -13.63 -1.09 10.05
N ILE A 52 -14.76 -1.13 9.36
CA ILE A 52 -14.90 -0.61 8.01
C ILE A 52 -15.76 0.65 7.99
N PHE A 53 -15.24 1.69 7.34
CA PHE A 53 -15.90 2.96 7.14
C PHE A 53 -16.18 3.14 5.65
N LYS A 54 -17.45 3.04 5.29
CA LYS A 54 -17.89 3.10 3.88
C LYS A 54 -18.47 4.46 3.55
N VAL A 55 -18.21 4.89 2.32
CA VAL A 55 -18.94 5.98 1.66
C VAL A 55 -19.92 5.39 0.65
N GLU A 56 -20.85 6.19 0.16
CA GLU A 56 -21.76 5.79 -0.92
C GLU A 56 -20.97 5.52 -2.21
N LEU A 57 -21.50 4.62 -3.06
CA LEU A 57 -20.85 4.29 -4.32
C LEU A 57 -20.78 5.53 -5.22
N GLY A 58 -19.58 5.83 -5.68
CA GLY A 58 -19.32 7.03 -6.46
C GLY A 58 -18.78 8.21 -5.64
N GLU A 59 -18.67 8.07 -4.33
CA GLU A 59 -18.06 9.06 -3.45
C GLU A 59 -16.66 8.65 -3.01
N ALA A 60 -15.83 9.65 -2.68
CA ALA A 60 -14.48 9.42 -2.14
C ALA A 60 -14.51 9.46 -0.61
N THR A 61 -13.56 8.74 0.01
CA THR A 61 -13.23 8.95 1.43
C THR A 61 -12.73 10.38 1.64
N THR A 62 -13.29 11.10 2.61
CA THR A 62 -12.88 12.47 2.87
C THR A 62 -11.89 12.57 4.03
N PRO A 63 -11.00 13.60 4.04
CA PRO A 63 -10.09 13.87 5.16
C PRO A 63 -10.83 14.06 6.49
N GLU A 64 -12.00 14.70 6.47
CA GLU A 64 -12.83 14.94 7.67
C GLU A 64 -13.35 13.62 8.26
N MET A 65 -13.73 12.68 7.40
CA MET A 65 -14.14 11.34 7.84
C MET A 65 -12.99 10.62 8.53
N VAL A 66 -11.79 10.71 7.96
CA VAL A 66 -10.57 10.12 8.55
C VAL A 66 -10.23 10.77 9.89
N ASP A 67 -10.23 12.10 9.95
CA ASP A 67 -9.95 12.86 11.18
C ASP A 67 -10.92 12.50 12.32
N LYS A 68 -12.21 12.42 12.02
CA LYS A 68 -13.25 12.00 12.96
C LYS A 68 -13.01 10.60 13.52
N VAL A 69 -12.61 9.65 12.67
CA VAL A 69 -12.34 8.27 13.08
C VAL A 69 -11.07 8.20 13.93
N LEU A 70 -9.98 8.84 13.49
CA LEU A 70 -8.70 8.80 14.19
C LEU A 70 -8.72 9.56 15.53
N SER A 71 -9.54 10.60 15.65
CA SER A 71 -9.68 11.37 16.91
C SER A 71 -10.21 10.54 18.07
N THR A 72 -10.80 9.37 17.82
CA THR A 72 -11.25 8.42 18.86
C THR A 72 -10.08 7.76 19.61
N GLY A 73 -8.87 7.71 19.01
CA GLY A 73 -7.69 7.04 19.56
C GLY A 73 -7.76 5.51 19.57
N GLU A 74 -8.79 4.91 18.92
CA GLU A 74 -8.99 3.46 18.90
C GLU A 74 -8.11 2.74 17.87
N TYR A 75 -7.68 3.46 16.81
CA TYR A 75 -7.03 2.88 15.65
C TYR A 75 -5.55 3.23 15.60
N ASP A 76 -4.74 2.26 15.19
CA ASP A 76 -3.29 2.41 15.04
C ASP A 76 -2.80 2.10 13.61
N LEU A 77 -3.72 1.75 12.71
CA LEU A 77 -3.48 1.60 11.28
C LEU A 77 -4.72 2.05 10.51
N ILE A 78 -4.51 2.77 9.41
CA ILE A 78 -5.56 3.02 8.42
C ILE A 78 -5.20 2.46 7.07
N THR A 79 -6.22 2.06 6.29
CA THR A 79 -6.06 1.66 4.90
C THR A 79 -6.96 2.49 3.99
N VAL A 80 -6.38 2.93 2.86
CA VAL A 80 -7.09 3.66 1.80
C VAL A 80 -6.67 3.08 0.44
N THR A 81 -7.63 2.84 -0.43
CA THR A 81 -7.35 2.51 -1.84
C THR A 81 -7.29 3.80 -2.64
N HIS A 82 -6.14 4.17 -3.20
CA HIS A 82 -5.95 5.43 -3.91
C HIS A 82 -6.88 5.54 -5.12
N ASN A 83 -6.84 4.55 -6.01
CA ASN A 83 -7.76 4.45 -7.16
C ASN A 83 -8.61 3.19 -7.02
N GLU A 84 -9.87 3.35 -6.65
CA GLU A 84 -10.83 2.26 -6.52
C GLU A 84 -11.34 1.85 -7.90
N THR A 85 -10.75 0.81 -8.46
CA THR A 85 -11.02 0.36 -9.84
C THR A 85 -12.50 -0.03 -10.05
N SER A 86 -13.17 -0.54 -9.02
CA SER A 86 -14.55 -1.01 -9.14
C SER A 86 -15.58 0.11 -9.27
N THR A 87 -15.24 1.33 -8.84
CA THR A 87 -16.12 2.50 -8.89
C THR A 87 -15.55 3.66 -9.72
N GLY A 88 -14.26 3.59 -10.09
CA GLY A 88 -13.57 4.67 -10.80
C GLY A 88 -13.21 5.87 -9.91
N ILE A 89 -13.32 5.74 -8.60
CA ILE A 89 -13.06 6.83 -7.66
C ILE A 89 -11.59 6.90 -7.29
N ARG A 90 -11.03 8.11 -7.34
CA ARG A 90 -9.72 8.43 -6.78
C ARG A 90 -9.88 9.09 -5.41
N ASN A 91 -9.35 8.46 -4.37
CA ASN A 91 -9.33 9.02 -3.03
C ASN A 91 -8.21 10.06 -2.86
N PRO A 92 -8.43 11.16 -2.11
CA PRO A 92 -7.49 12.26 -1.92
C PRO A 92 -6.42 11.87 -0.89
N ILE A 93 -5.47 11.02 -1.28
CA ILE A 93 -4.46 10.45 -0.36
C ILE A 93 -3.50 11.51 0.19
N GLU A 94 -3.28 12.60 -0.53
CA GLU A 94 -2.47 13.73 -0.11
C GLU A 94 -3.12 14.46 1.09
N GLU A 95 -4.37 14.85 0.95
CA GLU A 95 -5.14 15.54 1.99
C GLU A 95 -5.40 14.61 3.19
N ILE A 96 -5.66 13.34 2.95
CA ILE A 96 -5.74 12.32 4.01
C ILE A 96 -4.40 12.20 4.74
N GLY A 97 -3.28 12.24 4.02
CA GLY A 97 -1.94 12.21 4.59
C GLY A 97 -1.70 13.38 5.57
N GLU A 98 -2.16 14.61 5.23
CA GLU A 98 -2.05 15.75 6.13
C GLU A 98 -2.87 15.56 7.43
N VAL A 99 -3.99 14.84 7.35
CA VAL A 99 -4.75 14.46 8.54
C VAL A 99 -3.98 13.43 9.37
N VAL A 100 -3.49 12.36 8.73
CA VAL A 100 -2.80 11.26 9.45
C VAL A 100 -1.55 11.74 10.17
N LYS A 101 -0.83 12.73 9.64
CA LYS A 101 0.34 13.34 10.30
C LYS A 101 0.06 13.91 11.69
N LYS A 102 -1.20 14.23 12.02
CA LYS A 102 -1.60 14.67 13.37
C LYS A 102 -1.60 13.52 14.38
N TYR A 103 -1.58 12.28 13.93
CA TYR A 103 -1.70 11.06 14.74
C TYR A 103 -0.43 10.21 14.60
N GLU A 104 0.59 10.53 15.39
CA GLU A 104 1.96 9.98 15.27
C GLU A 104 2.01 8.45 15.30
N ASP A 105 1.13 7.82 16.09
CA ASP A 105 1.09 6.36 16.25
C ASP A 105 0.30 5.62 15.15
N VAL A 106 -0.30 6.31 14.19
CA VAL A 106 -1.13 5.68 13.17
C VAL A 106 -0.31 5.35 11.92
N ILE A 107 -0.27 4.09 11.53
CA ILE A 107 0.34 3.63 10.27
C ILE A 107 -0.58 3.94 9.10
N TYR A 108 -0.05 4.65 8.11
CA TYR A 108 -0.79 4.98 6.89
C TYR A 108 -0.46 3.99 5.76
N CYS A 109 -1.40 3.08 5.46
CA CYS A 109 -1.33 2.12 4.36
C CYS A 109 -2.15 2.58 3.17
N VAL A 110 -1.54 2.63 1.98
CA VAL A 110 -2.23 3.00 0.73
C VAL A 110 -2.05 1.93 -0.33
N ASP A 111 -3.17 1.43 -0.85
CA ASP A 111 -3.19 0.61 -2.06
C ASP A 111 -3.13 1.52 -3.29
N THR A 112 -2.00 1.50 -3.99
CA THR A 112 -1.76 2.21 -5.25
C THR A 112 -1.61 1.25 -6.43
N VAL A 113 -2.12 0.02 -6.32
CA VAL A 113 -1.94 -1.02 -7.34
C VAL A 113 -2.37 -0.55 -8.73
N SER A 114 -3.47 0.17 -8.84
CA SER A 114 -3.96 0.68 -10.13
C SER A 114 -3.57 2.12 -10.46
N SER A 115 -2.78 2.78 -9.60
CA SER A 115 -2.42 4.20 -9.77
C SER A 115 -0.91 4.45 -9.85
N ALA A 116 -0.09 3.76 -9.05
CA ALA A 116 1.37 3.96 -9.07
C ALA A 116 1.98 3.64 -10.44
N GLY A 117 2.74 4.57 -10.98
CA GLY A 117 3.31 4.51 -12.32
C GLY A 117 2.40 5.05 -13.42
N GLY A 118 1.10 5.27 -13.14
CA GLY A 118 0.15 5.93 -14.05
C GLY A 118 -0.15 7.36 -13.65
N ILE A 119 -0.14 7.66 -12.36
CA ILE A 119 -0.25 9.01 -11.81
C ILE A 119 0.81 9.24 -10.75
N LYS A 120 1.06 10.51 -10.44
CA LYS A 120 2.08 10.90 -9.45
C LYS A 120 1.65 10.51 -8.04
N VAL A 121 2.54 9.82 -7.32
CA VAL A 121 2.38 9.47 -5.89
C VAL A 121 3.70 9.79 -5.17
N GLU A 122 3.72 10.87 -4.38
CA GLU A 122 4.89 11.33 -3.62
C GLU A 122 4.89 10.71 -2.21
N VAL A 123 5.19 9.42 -2.11
CA VAL A 123 5.06 8.60 -0.90
C VAL A 123 5.65 9.26 0.35
N ASP A 124 6.92 9.70 0.27
CA ASP A 124 7.63 10.32 1.41
C ASP A 124 7.02 11.68 1.80
N LYS A 125 6.61 12.48 0.82
CA LYS A 125 6.02 13.80 1.06
C LYS A 125 4.63 13.70 1.68
N ILE A 126 3.81 12.77 1.20
CA ILE A 126 2.47 12.49 1.72
C ILE A 126 2.57 11.92 3.14
N GLY A 127 3.63 11.17 3.44
CA GLY A 127 3.82 10.49 4.71
C GLY A 127 3.17 9.10 4.74
N ILE A 128 3.11 8.43 3.59
CA ILE A 128 2.62 7.06 3.50
C ILE A 128 3.68 6.11 4.08
N ASP A 129 3.29 5.30 5.05
CA ASP A 129 4.18 4.32 5.67
C ASP A 129 4.33 3.06 4.82
N ILE A 130 3.21 2.59 4.25
CA ILE A 130 3.18 1.42 3.37
C ILE A 130 2.38 1.77 2.11
N CYS A 131 3.07 1.93 0.99
CA CYS A 131 2.49 2.15 -0.33
C CYS A 131 2.63 0.87 -1.14
N ILE A 132 1.52 0.30 -1.61
CA ILE A 132 1.52 -1.01 -2.27
C ILE A 132 1.21 -0.84 -3.76
N THR A 133 2.02 -1.48 -4.61
CA THR A 133 1.72 -1.60 -6.04
C THR A 133 2.02 -3.00 -6.56
N SER A 134 1.69 -3.25 -7.83
CA SER A 134 1.87 -4.54 -8.50
C SER A 134 2.28 -4.33 -9.94
N VAL A 135 3.12 -5.22 -10.45
CA VAL A 135 3.78 -5.03 -11.74
C VAL A 135 2.85 -5.14 -12.96
N GLN A 136 1.68 -5.80 -12.83
CA GLN A 136 0.74 -6.03 -13.95
C GLN A 136 -0.22 -4.86 -14.23
N LYS A 137 -0.02 -3.71 -13.61
CA LYS A 137 -0.82 -2.49 -13.86
C LYS A 137 -0.01 -1.50 -14.68
N ALA A 138 0.13 -0.27 -14.24
CA ALA A 138 0.86 0.76 -14.98
C ALA A 138 2.34 0.45 -15.24
N LEU A 139 2.95 -0.48 -14.51
CA LEU A 139 4.31 -0.96 -14.79
C LEU A 139 4.40 -1.89 -16.01
N GLY A 140 3.28 -2.43 -16.50
CA GLY A 140 3.19 -3.12 -17.80
C GLY A 140 3.83 -4.49 -17.88
N LEU A 141 4.02 -5.19 -16.77
CA LEU A 141 4.60 -6.53 -16.72
C LEU A 141 3.53 -7.61 -16.46
N PRO A 142 3.83 -8.89 -16.69
CA PRO A 142 2.94 -9.99 -16.28
C PRO A 142 2.70 -10.01 -14.78
N PRO A 143 1.53 -10.51 -14.29
CA PRO A 143 1.27 -10.65 -12.85
C PRO A 143 2.22 -11.66 -12.22
N GLY A 144 2.57 -11.49 -10.94
CA GLY A 144 3.44 -12.41 -10.20
C GLY A 144 4.40 -11.73 -9.23
N MET A 145 4.48 -10.40 -9.28
CA MET A 145 5.28 -9.63 -8.33
C MET A 145 4.55 -8.39 -7.86
N SER A 146 4.72 -8.07 -6.61
CA SER A 146 4.23 -6.83 -5.98
C SER A 146 5.35 -6.13 -5.21
N ILE A 147 5.17 -4.86 -4.98
CA ILE A 147 6.16 -3.94 -4.42
C ILE A 147 5.48 -3.14 -3.33
N CYS A 148 6.13 -2.94 -2.20
CA CYS A 148 5.69 -1.93 -1.24
C CYS A 148 6.83 -1.12 -0.66
N THR A 149 6.51 0.10 -0.21
CA THR A 149 7.37 0.83 0.71
C THR A 149 7.17 0.31 2.13
N PHE A 150 8.17 0.46 2.97
CA PHE A 150 8.10 0.08 4.38
C PHE A 150 8.88 1.13 5.19
N SER A 151 8.15 2.02 5.88
CA SER A 151 8.73 3.13 6.63
C SER A 151 9.39 2.66 7.93
N GLN A 152 10.27 3.48 8.50
CA GLN A 152 10.85 3.17 9.82
C GLN A 152 9.76 3.02 10.89
N LYS A 153 8.71 3.86 10.85
CA LYS A 153 7.56 3.77 11.76
C LYS A 153 6.83 2.42 11.62
N ALA A 154 6.61 1.96 10.37
CA ALA A 154 6.00 0.66 10.12
C ALA A 154 6.90 -0.52 10.55
N ILE A 155 8.23 -0.42 10.36
CA ILE A 155 9.21 -1.40 10.85
C ILE A 155 9.13 -1.51 12.38
N ASP A 156 9.13 -0.38 13.08
CA ASP A 156 9.08 -0.36 14.55
C ASP A 156 7.74 -0.86 15.09
N ARG A 157 6.64 -0.57 14.40
CA ARG A 157 5.34 -1.16 14.69
C ARG A 157 5.34 -2.68 14.47
N ALA A 158 5.87 -3.19 13.37
CA ALA A 158 5.89 -4.62 13.07
C ALA A 158 6.68 -5.43 14.10
N LYS A 159 7.71 -4.86 14.73
CA LYS A 159 8.45 -5.50 15.86
C LYS A 159 7.56 -5.73 17.09
N GLN A 160 6.49 -4.97 17.26
CA GLN A 160 5.56 -5.06 18.39
C GLN A 160 4.41 -6.03 18.14
N VAL A 161 4.16 -6.41 16.88
CA VAL A 161 3.07 -7.31 16.48
C VAL A 161 3.57 -8.77 16.53
N PRO A 162 2.99 -9.64 17.39
CA PRO A 162 3.52 -10.99 17.60
C PRO A 162 3.18 -12.00 16.50
N PHE A 163 2.03 -11.86 15.83
CA PHE A 163 1.50 -12.85 14.90
C PHE A 163 1.36 -12.30 13.48
N ARG A 164 2.48 -12.17 12.76
CA ARG A 164 2.54 -11.62 11.39
C ARG A 164 2.41 -12.67 10.29
N GLY A 165 2.39 -13.95 10.66
CA GLY A 165 2.47 -15.07 9.72
C GLY A 165 3.91 -15.38 9.31
N VAL A 166 4.10 -16.04 8.16
CA VAL A 166 5.42 -16.47 7.68
C VAL A 166 5.71 -15.91 6.29
N TYR A 167 4.86 -16.23 5.31
CA TYR A 167 5.14 -15.92 3.89
C TYR A 167 5.05 -14.43 3.57
N LEU A 168 4.09 -13.72 4.18
CA LEU A 168 3.81 -12.29 3.94
C LEU A 168 4.22 -11.42 5.14
N ASP A 169 5.12 -11.89 6.00
CA ASP A 169 5.67 -11.11 7.11
C ASP A 169 6.61 -10.02 6.57
N LEU A 170 6.15 -8.76 6.57
CA LEU A 170 6.95 -7.62 6.08
C LEU A 170 8.21 -7.38 6.90
N LEU A 171 8.17 -7.65 8.21
CA LEU A 171 9.37 -7.53 9.05
C LEU A 171 10.42 -8.58 8.68
N ALA A 172 10.00 -9.83 8.44
CA ALA A 172 10.91 -10.87 7.98
C ALA A 172 11.53 -10.51 6.62
N MET A 173 10.74 -9.99 5.66
CA MET A 173 11.25 -9.51 4.36
C MET A 173 12.31 -8.43 4.56
N TYR A 174 12.03 -7.43 5.40
CA TYR A 174 12.96 -6.35 5.74
C TYR A 174 14.24 -6.89 6.38
N GLU A 175 14.13 -7.79 7.35
CA GLU A 175 15.30 -8.34 8.05
C GLU A 175 16.20 -9.18 7.13
N TYR A 176 15.62 -9.93 6.21
CA TYR A 176 16.40 -10.65 5.19
C TYR A 176 17.14 -9.68 4.24
N LEU A 177 16.48 -8.61 3.83
CA LEU A 177 17.08 -7.59 3.00
C LEU A 177 18.29 -6.93 3.68
N ILE A 178 18.15 -6.52 4.94
CA ILE A 178 19.18 -5.73 5.64
C ILE A 178 20.23 -6.61 6.31
N LYS A 179 19.83 -7.71 6.99
CA LYS A 179 20.74 -8.52 7.80
C LYS A 179 21.40 -9.66 7.03
N LYS A 180 20.86 -10.06 5.88
CA LYS A 180 21.32 -11.18 5.07
C LYS A 180 21.78 -10.81 3.67
N ASN A 181 22.33 -9.62 3.52
CA ASN A 181 22.91 -9.14 2.27
C ASN A 181 21.93 -9.23 1.08
N TYR A 182 20.78 -8.56 1.19
CA TYR A 182 19.73 -8.49 0.16
C TYR A 182 19.10 -9.83 -0.21
N GLN A 183 19.03 -10.76 0.72
CA GLN A 183 18.33 -12.03 0.51
C GLN A 183 16.82 -11.88 0.74
N TYR A 184 16.08 -12.94 0.37
CA TYR A 184 14.64 -13.06 0.53
C TYR A 184 14.29 -14.23 1.44
N PRO A 185 13.21 -14.17 2.25
CA PRO A 185 12.79 -15.29 3.09
C PRO A 185 12.23 -16.47 2.29
N SER A 186 11.81 -16.23 1.06
CA SER A 186 11.33 -17.25 0.10
C SER A 186 11.93 -17.00 -1.27
N THR A 187 11.88 -18.00 -2.16
CA THR A 187 12.44 -17.91 -3.52
C THR A 187 11.87 -16.72 -4.29
N PRO A 188 12.70 -15.74 -4.69
CA PRO A 188 12.24 -14.59 -5.44
C PRO A 188 12.00 -14.95 -6.92
N SER A 189 11.10 -14.23 -7.58
CA SER A 189 10.89 -14.34 -9.02
C SER A 189 11.93 -13.51 -9.78
N LEU A 190 13.09 -14.11 -10.05
CA LEU A 190 14.20 -13.43 -10.75
C LEU A 190 13.81 -12.92 -12.13
N SER A 191 13.00 -13.68 -12.88
CA SER A 191 12.51 -13.25 -14.19
C SER A 191 11.69 -11.96 -14.12
N HIS A 192 10.86 -11.80 -13.10
CA HIS A 192 10.13 -10.53 -12.87
C HIS A 192 11.06 -9.41 -12.41
N MET A 193 12.09 -9.71 -11.61
CA MET A 193 13.06 -8.69 -11.18
C MET A 193 13.84 -8.12 -12.36
N PHE A 194 14.37 -8.97 -13.26
CA PHE A 194 15.04 -8.51 -14.47
C PHE A 194 14.10 -7.75 -15.41
N ALA A 195 12.85 -8.21 -15.55
CA ALA A 195 11.86 -7.50 -16.35
C ALA A 195 11.48 -6.15 -15.74
N LEU A 196 11.38 -6.06 -14.41
CA LEU A 196 11.11 -4.80 -13.70
C LEU A 196 12.25 -3.81 -13.84
N ASP A 197 13.50 -4.26 -13.68
CA ASP A 197 14.69 -3.44 -13.85
C ASP A 197 14.72 -2.83 -15.26
N PHE A 198 14.58 -3.62 -16.29
CA PHE A 198 14.49 -3.16 -17.67
C PHE A 198 13.32 -2.18 -17.90
N GLN A 199 12.16 -2.47 -17.32
CA GLN A 199 10.98 -1.63 -17.47
C GLN A 199 11.10 -0.31 -16.73
N LEU A 200 11.77 -0.28 -15.59
CA LEU A 200 12.04 0.96 -14.86
C LEU A 200 12.96 1.89 -15.66
N ASP A 201 13.98 1.35 -16.31
CA ASP A 201 14.83 2.14 -17.22
C ASP A 201 14.00 2.78 -18.35
N ASN A 202 13.12 2.00 -19.01
CA ASN A 202 12.23 2.54 -20.04
C ASN A 202 11.31 3.65 -19.50
N ILE A 203 10.77 3.48 -18.29
CA ILE A 203 9.90 4.49 -17.65
C ILE A 203 10.68 5.77 -17.32
N LEU A 204 11.91 5.64 -16.85
CA LEU A 204 12.78 6.78 -16.55
C LEU A 204 13.20 7.51 -17.82
N ASP A 205 13.50 6.78 -18.90
CA ASP A 205 13.85 7.36 -20.22
C ASP A 205 12.63 8.07 -20.86
N GLU A 206 11.42 7.53 -20.72
CA GLU A 206 10.17 8.20 -21.12
C GLU A 206 9.96 9.51 -20.34
N GLY A 207 10.37 9.54 -19.09
CA GLY A 207 10.17 10.62 -18.14
C GLY A 207 8.78 10.58 -17.49
N LEU A 208 8.76 10.65 -16.15
CA LEU A 208 7.52 10.47 -15.35
C LEU A 208 6.41 11.46 -15.75
N ASP A 209 6.74 12.73 -15.98
CA ASP A 209 5.76 13.75 -16.37
C ASP A 209 5.14 13.47 -17.75
N ASN A 210 5.91 12.90 -18.69
CA ASN A 210 5.42 12.49 -20.00
C ASN A 210 4.47 11.30 -19.87
N ARG A 211 4.85 10.33 -19.03
CA ARG A 211 4.07 9.13 -18.74
C ARG A 211 2.72 9.48 -18.12
N PHE A 212 2.69 10.29 -17.09
CA PHE A 212 1.43 10.70 -16.42
C PHE A 212 0.49 11.40 -17.37
N ARG A 213 0.98 12.31 -18.24
CA ARG A 213 0.17 12.95 -19.29
C ARG A 213 -0.34 11.98 -20.34
N SER A 214 0.43 10.94 -20.68
CA SER A 214 0.00 9.90 -21.63
C SER A 214 -1.17 9.09 -21.11
N GLU A 215 -1.16 8.74 -19.83
CA GLU A 215 -2.25 8.00 -19.20
C GLU A 215 -3.53 8.85 -19.06
N GLU A 216 -3.43 10.14 -18.76
CA GLU A 216 -4.57 11.07 -18.75
C GLU A 216 -5.31 11.16 -20.10
N ARG A 217 -4.59 11.06 -21.22
CA ARG A 217 -5.18 11.10 -22.57
C ARG A 217 -5.99 9.87 -22.94
N ARG A 218 -5.78 8.74 -22.24
CA ARG A 218 -6.51 7.48 -22.50
C ARG A 218 -7.85 7.41 -21.79
N VAL A 219 -8.13 8.34 -20.91
CA VAL A 219 -9.37 8.42 -20.13
C VAL A 219 -10.39 9.40 -20.74
N GLY A 220 -10.03 10.10 -21.81
CA GLY A 220 -10.87 11.05 -22.55
C GLY A 220 -11.62 10.41 -23.72
#